data_833c888c39ce07925b8dcb3a5627b390
#
_entry.id   833c888c39ce07925b8dcb3a5627b390
#
_cell.length_a   1.000
_cell.length_b   1.000
_cell.length_c   1.000
_cell.angle_alpha   90.00
_cell.angle_beta   90.00
_cell.angle_gamma   90.00
#
_symmetry.space_group_name_H-M   'P 1'
#
loop_
_entity.id
_entity.type
_entity.pdbx_description
1 polymer ?
#
loop_
_entity_poly.entity_id
_entity_poly.type
_entity_poly.pdbx_seq_one_letter_code
_entity_poly.pdbx_strand_id
1 'polypeptide(L)'
;MELQLAKKQHLHNNPGFVIGNGTSRNCLDVRALMTKGVIYGCNAQYREFEPHYLIAVDVKMVNEIVESGYHKKHQVWTNPNKGIQTKHGINFFSPHKGWSSGPTALWFAASQEHKTIYIFGFDYQGTNGKFNNVYADTFNYKKSTDAATYHGNWLSQTEKVIKEFRHIHFFRVIEPGAFI
;
A
#
# COMPACT_ATOMS: atom_id res chain seq x y z
N MET A 1 -16.63 -3.31 -23.09
CA MET A 1 -15.88 -2.02 -23.09
C MET A 1 -16.60 -0.97 -22.23
N GLU A 2 -17.91 -0.81 -22.32
CA GLU A 2 -18.71 0.15 -21.52
C GLU A 2 -18.69 -0.13 -20.00
N LEU A 3 -18.68 -1.39 -19.56
CA LEU A 3 -18.68 -1.75 -18.14
C LEU A 3 -17.36 -1.39 -17.43
N GLN A 4 -16.22 -1.41 -18.15
CA GLN A 4 -14.91 -0.98 -17.63
C GLN A 4 -14.80 0.55 -17.56
N LEU A 5 -15.38 1.26 -18.53
CA LEU A 5 -15.43 2.72 -18.54
C LEU A 5 -16.33 3.27 -17.42
N ALA A 6 -17.49 2.66 -17.16
CA ALA A 6 -18.38 3.05 -16.06
C ALA A 6 -17.75 2.80 -14.69
N LYS A 7 -17.03 1.69 -14.49
CA LYS A 7 -16.25 1.45 -13.27
C LYS A 7 -15.10 2.45 -13.08
N LYS A 8 -14.43 2.84 -14.16
CA LYS A 8 -13.37 3.86 -14.14
C LYS A 8 -13.94 5.23 -13.73
N GLN A 9 -15.08 5.65 -14.30
CA GLN A 9 -15.72 6.93 -13.94
C GLN A 9 -16.14 7.00 -12.46
N HIS A 10 -16.55 5.89 -11.83
CA HIS A 10 -16.86 5.87 -10.39
C HIS A 10 -15.64 6.04 -9.50
N LEU A 11 -14.48 5.52 -9.90
CA LEU A 11 -13.24 5.68 -9.16
C LEU A 11 -12.72 7.13 -9.17
N HIS A 12 -12.91 7.87 -10.26
CA HIS A 12 -12.46 9.27 -10.42
C HIS A 12 -13.07 10.26 -9.41
N ASN A 13 -14.26 10.01 -8.92
CA ASN A 13 -14.94 10.91 -7.98
C ASN A 13 -14.70 10.59 -6.52
N ASN A 14 -14.26 9.38 -6.18
CA ASN A 14 -13.96 8.96 -4.81
C ASN A 14 -12.48 9.18 -4.51
N PRO A 15 -12.12 9.60 -3.29
CA PRO A 15 -10.72 9.69 -2.89
C PRO A 15 -10.07 8.31 -2.86
N GLY A 16 -8.76 8.28 -3.13
CA GLY A 16 -7.92 7.12 -2.85
C GLY A 16 -7.36 7.19 -1.43
N PHE A 17 -7.34 6.07 -0.73
CA PHE A 17 -6.71 5.91 0.59
C PHE A 17 -5.57 4.90 0.47
N VAL A 18 -4.34 5.36 0.57
CA VAL A 18 -3.15 4.50 0.55
C VAL A 18 -2.67 4.26 1.96
N ILE A 19 -2.70 3.01 2.38
CA ILE A 19 -2.42 2.62 3.76
C ILE A 19 -1.07 1.89 3.83
N GLY A 20 -0.07 2.53 4.42
CA GLY A 20 1.20 1.91 4.80
C GLY A 20 1.10 1.19 6.14
N ASN A 21 2.24 0.71 6.63
CA ASN A 21 2.31 -0.10 7.85
C ASN A 21 3.05 0.58 9.02
N GLY A 22 3.34 1.88 8.90
CA GLY A 22 3.89 2.66 10.01
C GLY A 22 2.90 2.80 11.17
N THR A 23 3.42 2.91 12.38
CA THR A 23 2.59 2.93 13.61
C THR A 23 1.72 4.17 13.74
N SER A 24 1.98 5.24 12.97
CA SER A 24 1.12 6.43 12.91
C SER A 24 -0.32 6.13 12.45
N ARG A 25 -0.57 4.95 11.86
CA ARG A 25 -1.92 4.52 11.48
C ARG A 25 -2.72 3.83 12.61
N ASN A 26 -2.12 3.62 13.80
CA ASN A 26 -2.79 2.86 14.88
C ASN A 26 -4.08 3.52 15.38
N CYS A 27 -4.21 4.83 15.25
CA CYS A 27 -5.44 5.58 15.61
C CYS A 27 -6.50 5.56 14.49
N LEU A 28 -6.21 4.96 13.33
CA LEU A 28 -7.08 4.99 12.16
C LEU A 28 -8.05 3.82 12.17
N ASP A 29 -9.34 4.12 12.14
CA ASP A 29 -10.36 3.13 11.75
C ASP A 29 -10.41 2.98 10.23
N VAL A 30 -9.60 2.04 9.72
CA VAL A 30 -9.52 1.78 8.27
C VAL A 30 -10.86 1.31 7.71
N ARG A 31 -11.67 0.59 8.50
CA ARG A 31 -12.97 0.09 8.05
C ARG A 31 -13.95 1.23 7.79
N ALA A 32 -13.89 2.30 8.59
CA ALA A 32 -14.70 3.49 8.36
C ALA A 32 -14.37 4.21 7.04
N LEU A 33 -13.14 4.05 6.52
CA LEU A 33 -12.74 4.61 5.24
C LEU A 33 -13.29 3.83 4.03
N MET A 34 -13.62 2.54 4.19
CA MET A 34 -14.05 1.69 3.07
C MET A 34 -15.33 2.20 2.40
N THR A 35 -16.19 2.89 3.12
CA THR A 35 -17.41 3.50 2.60
C THR A 35 -17.19 4.87 1.97
N LYS A 36 -16.01 5.45 2.13
CA LYS A 36 -15.68 6.82 1.73
C LYS A 36 -14.84 6.91 0.46
N GLY A 37 -14.17 5.83 0.08
CA GLY A 37 -13.31 5.81 -1.10
C GLY A 37 -12.63 4.48 -1.33
N VAL A 38 -11.61 4.46 -2.18
CA VAL A 38 -10.90 3.25 -2.59
C VAL A 38 -9.66 3.05 -1.75
N ILE A 39 -9.53 1.88 -1.11
CA ILE A 39 -8.39 1.54 -0.26
C ILE A 39 -7.37 0.72 -1.02
N TYR A 40 -6.13 1.20 -0.99
CA TYR A 40 -4.92 0.53 -1.49
C TYR A 40 -4.07 0.13 -0.27
N GLY A 41 -4.17 -1.14 0.09
CA GLY A 41 -3.48 -1.70 1.24
C GLY A 41 -2.12 -2.30 0.87
N CYS A 42 -1.26 -2.49 1.88
CA CYS A 42 0.09 -3.02 1.71
C CYS A 42 0.36 -4.28 2.53
N ASN A 43 0.98 -5.27 1.91
CA ASN A 43 1.56 -6.43 2.58
C ASN A 43 0.56 -7.20 3.47
N ALA A 44 0.80 -7.29 4.79
CA ALA A 44 0.01 -8.10 5.72
C ALA A 44 -1.34 -7.48 6.12
N GLN A 45 -1.76 -6.38 5.55
CA GLN A 45 -3.03 -5.73 5.92
C GLN A 45 -4.25 -6.62 5.71
N TYR A 46 -4.18 -7.58 4.78
CA TYR A 46 -5.22 -8.58 4.58
C TYR A 46 -5.54 -9.42 5.83
N ARG A 47 -4.65 -9.43 6.84
CA ARG A 47 -4.87 -10.11 8.12
C ARG A 47 -5.87 -9.37 9.02
N GLU A 48 -6.09 -8.06 8.79
CA GLU A 48 -6.93 -7.20 9.63
C GLU A 48 -8.21 -6.75 8.92
N PHE A 49 -8.09 -6.42 7.63
CA PHE A 49 -9.20 -5.90 6.82
C PHE A 49 -9.01 -6.25 5.34
N GLU A 50 -10.03 -6.06 4.54
CA GLU A 50 -10.05 -6.39 3.11
C GLU A 50 -9.93 -5.10 2.28
N PRO A 51 -8.73 -4.61 1.93
CA PRO A 51 -8.59 -3.46 1.05
C PRO A 51 -9.14 -3.77 -0.35
N HIS A 52 -9.57 -2.75 -1.07
CA HIS A 52 -10.01 -2.91 -2.47
C HIS A 52 -8.89 -3.46 -3.36
N TYR A 53 -7.66 -3.02 -3.10
CA TYR A 53 -6.45 -3.52 -3.74
C TYR A 53 -5.38 -3.76 -2.67
N LEU A 54 -4.82 -4.97 -2.65
CA LEU A 54 -3.68 -5.32 -1.80
C LEU A 54 -2.42 -5.35 -2.64
N ILE A 55 -1.42 -4.57 -2.27
CA ILE A 55 -0.14 -4.49 -2.96
C ILE A 55 0.97 -5.10 -2.09
N ALA A 56 1.65 -6.12 -2.59
CA ALA A 56 2.78 -6.74 -1.93
C ALA A 56 3.85 -7.07 -2.96
N VAL A 57 5.09 -6.62 -2.75
CA VAL A 57 6.19 -6.83 -3.72
C VAL A 57 7.25 -7.82 -3.23
N ASP A 58 7.30 -8.10 -1.93
CA ASP A 58 8.22 -9.08 -1.36
C ASP A 58 7.71 -10.50 -1.59
N VAL A 59 8.56 -11.37 -2.16
CA VAL A 59 8.21 -12.76 -2.49
C VAL A 59 7.68 -13.54 -1.28
N LYS A 60 8.30 -13.35 -0.09
CA LYS A 60 7.84 -14.01 1.14
C LYS A 60 6.41 -13.62 1.51
N MET A 61 6.09 -12.33 1.41
CA MET A 61 4.76 -11.82 1.69
C MET A 61 3.73 -12.29 0.66
N VAL A 62 4.10 -12.29 -0.62
CA VAL A 62 3.20 -12.80 -1.68
C VAL A 62 2.92 -14.29 -1.50
N ASN A 63 3.91 -15.10 -1.14
CA ASN A 63 3.71 -16.51 -0.84
C ASN A 63 2.76 -16.71 0.35
N GLU A 64 2.91 -15.94 1.43
CA GLU A 64 1.99 -15.96 2.57
C GLU A 64 0.54 -15.65 2.17
N ILE A 65 0.34 -14.60 1.34
CA ILE A 65 -0.97 -14.23 0.81
C ILE A 65 -1.56 -15.36 -0.04
N VAL A 66 -0.73 -16.03 -0.84
CA VAL A 66 -1.15 -17.18 -1.65
C VAL A 66 -1.55 -18.37 -0.78
N GLU A 67 -0.73 -18.71 0.21
CA GLU A 67 -0.97 -19.81 1.17
C GLU A 67 -2.25 -19.59 1.97
N SER A 68 -2.55 -18.34 2.36
CA SER A 68 -3.80 -17.99 3.03
C SER A 68 -5.05 -18.15 2.15
N GLY A 69 -4.88 -18.23 0.82
CA GLY A 69 -5.98 -18.26 -0.14
C GLY A 69 -6.66 -16.91 -0.40
N TYR A 70 -6.20 -15.84 0.23
CA TYR A 70 -6.78 -14.49 0.10
C TYR A 70 -6.90 -14.02 -1.35
N HIS A 71 -5.86 -14.26 -2.17
CA HIS A 71 -5.80 -13.90 -3.59
C HIS A 71 -6.91 -14.51 -4.45
N LYS A 72 -7.59 -15.57 -3.99
CA LYS A 72 -8.66 -16.24 -4.77
C LYS A 72 -9.95 -15.42 -4.81
N LYS A 73 -10.13 -14.52 -3.85
CA LYS A 73 -11.36 -13.70 -3.69
C LYS A 73 -11.11 -12.20 -3.76
N HIS A 74 -9.85 -11.76 -3.66
CA HIS A 74 -9.49 -10.36 -3.52
C HIS A 74 -8.43 -9.93 -4.54
N GLN A 75 -8.40 -8.63 -4.84
CA GLN A 75 -7.43 -8.04 -5.78
C GLN A 75 -6.05 -7.94 -5.14
N VAL A 76 -5.15 -8.83 -5.50
CA VAL A 76 -3.74 -8.81 -5.09
C VAL A 76 -2.87 -8.45 -6.27
N TRP A 77 -1.98 -7.47 -6.07
CA TRP A 77 -1.08 -6.93 -7.08
C TRP A 77 0.38 -7.00 -6.63
N THR A 78 1.25 -7.43 -7.54
CA THR A 78 2.70 -7.57 -7.28
C THR A 78 3.54 -7.24 -8.50
N ASN A 79 4.86 -7.12 -8.31
CA ASN A 79 5.80 -7.06 -9.41
C ASN A 79 6.02 -8.47 -10.01
N PRO A 80 6.24 -8.58 -11.33
CA PRO A 80 6.60 -9.85 -11.95
C PRO A 80 7.86 -10.45 -11.31
N ASN A 81 7.78 -11.70 -10.90
CA ASN A 81 8.89 -12.47 -10.37
C ASN A 81 8.72 -13.92 -10.79
N LYS A 82 9.84 -14.60 -11.19
CA LYS A 82 9.81 -15.99 -11.67
C LYS A 82 9.15 -16.96 -10.69
N GLY A 83 9.33 -16.75 -9.37
CA GLY A 83 8.73 -17.59 -8.33
C GLY A 83 7.23 -17.38 -8.12
N ILE A 84 6.65 -16.33 -8.70
CA ILE A 84 5.25 -15.94 -8.48
C ILE A 84 4.43 -16.03 -9.78
N GLN A 85 5.05 -15.87 -10.94
CA GLN A 85 4.37 -15.76 -12.25
C GLN A 85 3.42 -16.92 -12.58
N THR A 86 3.59 -18.08 -11.96
CA THR A 86 2.71 -19.24 -12.13
C THR A 86 1.52 -19.28 -11.19
N LYS A 87 1.37 -18.29 -10.28
CA LYS A 87 0.29 -18.25 -9.29
C LYS A 87 -0.96 -17.64 -9.92
N HIS A 88 -1.99 -18.46 -10.15
CA HIS A 88 -3.29 -17.97 -10.63
C HIS A 88 -3.96 -17.04 -9.61
N GLY A 89 -4.64 -16.00 -10.09
CA GLY A 89 -5.37 -15.05 -9.24
C GLY A 89 -4.52 -13.92 -8.66
N ILE A 90 -3.24 -13.84 -9.04
CA ILE A 90 -2.36 -12.70 -8.75
C ILE A 90 -2.28 -11.79 -9.98
N ASN A 91 -2.40 -10.49 -9.77
CA ASN A 91 -2.23 -9.48 -10.81
C ASN A 91 -0.80 -8.96 -10.82
N PHE A 92 -0.27 -8.70 -12.01
CA PHE A 92 1.10 -8.21 -12.19
C PHE A 92 1.11 -6.81 -12.78
N PHE A 93 1.94 -5.94 -12.22
CA PHE A 93 2.19 -4.62 -12.80
C PHE A 93 2.96 -4.73 -14.11
N SER A 94 2.46 -4.04 -15.15
CA SER A 94 3.16 -3.91 -16.43
C SER A 94 2.92 -2.50 -17.02
N PRO A 95 3.95 -1.64 -17.09
CA PRO A 95 5.29 -1.84 -16.53
C PRO A 95 5.29 -1.85 -14.99
N HIS A 96 6.33 -2.43 -14.37
CA HIS A 96 6.54 -2.35 -12.93
C HIS A 96 7.68 -1.37 -12.62
N LYS A 97 7.61 -0.73 -11.44
CA LYS A 97 8.63 0.27 -11.02
C LYS A 97 9.81 -0.36 -10.26
N GLY A 98 9.68 -1.60 -9.76
CA GLY A 98 10.69 -2.23 -8.90
C GLY A 98 10.82 -1.57 -7.52
N TRP A 99 9.78 -0.89 -7.05
CA TRP A 99 9.77 -0.15 -5.80
C TRP A 99 9.21 -0.98 -4.64
N SER A 100 9.35 -0.45 -3.42
CA SER A 100 8.74 -1.01 -2.21
C SER A 100 7.21 -0.96 -2.26
N SER A 101 6.54 -1.81 -1.47
CA SER A 101 5.07 -1.98 -1.52
C SER A 101 4.30 -0.68 -1.31
N GLY A 102 4.66 0.15 -0.31
CA GLY A 102 3.99 1.43 -0.05
C GLY A 102 4.04 2.39 -1.24
N PRO A 103 5.22 2.79 -1.72
CA PRO A 103 5.33 3.64 -2.91
C PRO A 103 4.71 3.03 -4.17
N THR A 104 4.75 1.70 -4.34
CA THR A 104 4.07 1.02 -5.45
C THR A 104 2.55 1.14 -5.32
N ALA A 105 2.00 1.00 -4.12
CA ALA A 105 0.57 1.21 -3.85
C ALA A 105 0.15 2.66 -4.14
N LEU A 106 0.99 3.64 -3.75
CA LEU A 106 0.73 5.05 -4.03
C LEU A 106 0.76 5.35 -5.53
N TRP A 107 1.75 4.83 -6.25
CA TRP A 107 1.83 4.94 -7.70
C TRP A 107 0.61 4.31 -8.38
N PHE A 108 0.20 3.11 -7.93
CA PHE A 108 -0.96 2.44 -8.48
C PHE A 108 -2.26 3.23 -8.22
N ALA A 109 -2.46 3.75 -7.00
CA ALA A 109 -3.59 4.61 -6.68
C ALA A 109 -3.60 5.87 -7.57
N ALA A 110 -2.45 6.53 -7.75
CA ALA A 110 -2.33 7.70 -8.60
C ALA A 110 -2.65 7.38 -10.08
N SER A 111 -2.24 6.21 -10.58
CA SER A 111 -2.56 5.76 -11.94
C SER A 111 -4.05 5.45 -12.17
N GLN A 112 -4.85 5.36 -11.10
CA GLN A 112 -6.31 5.25 -11.18
C GLN A 112 -7.00 6.62 -11.28
N GLU A 113 -6.23 7.71 -11.39
CA GLU A 113 -6.69 9.07 -11.67
C GLU A 113 -7.65 9.64 -10.60
N HIS A 114 -7.46 9.29 -9.32
CA HIS A 114 -8.14 9.97 -8.21
C HIS A 114 -7.77 11.45 -8.17
N LYS A 115 -8.74 12.32 -7.92
CA LYS A 115 -8.46 13.76 -7.72
C LYS A 115 -7.72 14.02 -6.42
N THR A 116 -7.95 13.19 -5.42
CA THR A 116 -7.37 13.32 -4.07
C THR A 116 -6.95 11.96 -3.56
N ILE A 117 -5.74 11.88 -3.01
CA ILE A 117 -5.20 10.69 -2.37
C ILE A 117 -4.73 11.03 -0.96
N TYR A 118 -5.23 10.31 0.03
CA TYR A 118 -4.79 10.36 1.42
C TYR A 118 -3.83 9.22 1.70
N ILE A 119 -2.71 9.52 2.38
CA ILE A 119 -1.61 8.60 2.65
C ILE A 119 -1.49 8.44 4.16
N PHE A 120 -1.61 7.20 4.66
CA PHE A 120 -1.56 6.86 6.07
C PHE A 120 -0.42 5.87 6.33
N GLY A 121 0.19 5.92 7.51
CA GLY A 121 1.22 4.96 7.91
C GLY A 121 2.50 4.99 7.06
N PHE A 122 2.79 6.12 6.42
CA PHE A 122 4.05 6.37 5.70
C PHE A 122 5.00 7.16 6.60
N ASP A 123 5.50 6.51 7.64
CA ASP A 123 6.28 7.16 8.68
C ASP A 123 7.70 7.50 8.26
N TYR A 124 8.23 6.82 7.25
CA TYR A 124 9.57 6.98 6.66
C TYR A 124 10.74 6.81 7.60
N GLN A 125 10.53 6.60 8.88
CA GLN A 125 11.60 6.46 9.86
C GLN A 125 11.22 5.47 10.97
N GLY A 126 12.23 4.99 11.65
CA GLY A 126 12.04 4.20 12.86
C GLY A 126 11.60 5.06 14.05
N THR A 127 11.04 4.43 15.05
CA THR A 127 10.76 5.06 16.34
C THR A 127 11.95 4.80 17.27
N ASN A 128 12.65 5.86 17.69
CA ASN A 128 13.86 5.75 18.51
C ASN A 128 14.93 4.83 17.89
N GLY A 129 15.13 4.87 16.57
CA GLY A 129 16.05 4.01 15.85
C GLY A 129 15.63 2.54 15.71
N LYS A 130 14.43 2.18 16.18
CA LYS A 130 13.87 0.83 16.11
C LYS A 130 12.89 0.69 14.96
N PHE A 131 12.62 -0.56 14.58
CA PHE A 131 11.72 -0.89 13.49
C PHE A 131 10.30 -0.39 13.77
N ASN A 132 9.78 0.48 12.91
CA ASN A 132 8.47 1.08 13.00
C ASN A 132 7.52 0.41 12.00
N ASN A 133 6.71 -0.52 12.49
CA ASN A 133 5.72 -1.22 11.69
C ASN A 133 4.68 -1.87 12.61
N VAL A 134 3.40 -1.75 12.30
CA VAL A 134 2.30 -2.32 13.10
C VAL A 134 2.32 -3.85 13.14
N TYR A 135 3.01 -4.51 12.19
CA TYR A 135 3.19 -5.97 12.14
C TYR A 135 4.53 -6.43 12.69
N ALA A 136 5.31 -5.54 13.36
CA ALA A 136 6.53 -5.96 14.04
C ALA A 136 6.24 -7.17 14.95
N ASP A 137 7.22 -8.05 15.13
CA ASP A 137 7.13 -9.29 15.92
C ASP A 137 6.18 -10.37 15.35
N THR A 138 5.60 -10.14 14.18
CA THR A 138 4.75 -11.14 13.52
C THR A 138 5.50 -11.90 12.41
N PHE A 139 4.88 -12.96 11.89
CA PHE A 139 5.44 -13.77 10.81
C PHE A 139 5.81 -12.90 9.59
N ASN A 140 6.97 -13.16 9.01
CA ASN A 140 7.58 -12.43 7.89
C ASN A 140 7.98 -10.97 8.16
N TYR A 141 7.92 -10.50 9.42
CA TYR A 141 8.36 -9.16 9.81
C TYR A 141 9.55 -9.21 10.78
N LYS A 142 10.31 -8.11 10.81
CA LYS A 142 11.36 -7.87 11.79
C LYS A 142 10.77 -7.73 13.20
N LYS A 143 11.61 -7.92 14.21
CA LYS A 143 11.24 -7.62 15.59
C LYS A 143 11.16 -6.12 15.82
N SER A 144 10.29 -5.69 16.72
CA SER A 144 10.16 -4.30 17.16
C SER A 144 11.46 -3.76 17.78
N THR A 145 12.30 -4.66 18.32
CA THR A 145 13.62 -4.36 18.89
C THR A 145 14.72 -4.22 17.83
N ASP A 146 14.49 -4.66 16.60
CA ASP A 146 15.48 -4.58 15.53
C ASP A 146 15.74 -3.13 15.10
N ALA A 147 16.89 -2.89 14.50
CA ALA A 147 17.21 -1.58 13.93
C ALA A 147 16.22 -1.20 12.83
N ALA A 148 15.87 0.07 12.77
CA ALA A 148 15.03 0.64 11.75
C ALA A 148 15.56 0.31 10.34
N THR A 149 14.65 0.06 9.41
CA THR A 149 15.02 -0.13 8.00
C THR A 149 15.37 1.23 7.40
N TYR A 150 16.38 1.28 6.55
CA TYR A 150 16.71 2.50 5.80
C TYR A 150 15.52 2.96 4.97
N HIS A 151 15.08 4.18 5.21
CA HIS A 151 13.84 4.73 4.66
C HIS A 151 14.04 5.59 3.40
N GLY A 152 15.28 5.96 3.06
CA GLY A 152 15.55 6.89 1.96
C GLY A 152 14.99 6.45 0.62
N ASN A 153 14.96 5.14 0.35
CA ASN A 153 14.33 4.61 -0.86
C ASN A 153 12.81 4.87 -0.88
N TRP A 154 12.13 4.70 0.25
CA TRP A 154 10.68 4.91 0.34
C TRP A 154 10.32 6.38 0.14
N LEU A 155 11.07 7.28 0.77
CA LEU A 155 10.88 8.72 0.60
C LEU A 155 11.10 9.14 -0.85
N SER A 156 12.24 8.77 -1.44
CA SER A 156 12.57 9.08 -2.84
C SER A 156 11.54 8.52 -3.84
N GLN A 157 11.05 7.30 -3.61
CA GLN A 157 10.03 6.68 -4.46
C GLN A 157 8.69 7.41 -4.33
N THR A 158 8.29 7.80 -3.12
CA THR A 158 7.07 8.60 -2.89
C THR A 158 7.15 9.97 -3.57
N GLU A 159 8.29 10.66 -3.44
CA GLU A 159 8.51 11.94 -4.14
C GLU A 159 8.37 11.80 -5.66
N LYS A 160 8.87 10.71 -6.24
CA LYS A 160 8.73 10.45 -7.68
C LYS A 160 7.26 10.32 -8.08
N VAL A 161 6.44 9.64 -7.29
CA VAL A 161 5.00 9.55 -7.56
C VAL A 161 4.36 10.94 -7.54
N ILE A 162 4.60 11.73 -6.49
CA ILE A 162 4.03 13.07 -6.36
C ILE A 162 4.46 13.98 -7.53
N LYS A 163 5.72 13.85 -7.97
CA LYS A 163 6.24 14.60 -9.11
C LYS A 163 5.65 14.14 -10.46
N GLU A 164 5.38 12.84 -10.61
CA GLU A 164 4.77 12.26 -11.82
C GLU A 164 3.29 12.65 -11.95
N PHE A 165 2.55 12.74 -10.85
CA PHE A 165 1.11 12.99 -10.82
C PHE A 165 0.74 14.34 -10.17
N ARG A 166 1.37 15.44 -10.61
CA ARG A 166 1.21 16.80 -10.02
C ARG A 166 -0.23 17.35 -10.05
N HIS A 167 -1.09 16.77 -10.86
CA HIS A 167 -2.49 17.16 -10.96
C HIS A 167 -3.38 16.53 -9.87
N ILE A 168 -2.83 15.60 -9.06
CA ILE A 168 -3.51 14.96 -7.94
C ILE A 168 -3.16 15.70 -6.64
N HIS A 169 -4.14 15.89 -5.78
CA HIS A 169 -3.93 16.40 -4.43
C HIS A 169 -3.55 15.25 -3.50
N PHE A 170 -2.31 15.25 -3.00
CA PHE A 170 -1.82 14.27 -2.04
C PHE A 170 -1.81 14.86 -0.62
N PHE A 171 -2.38 14.14 0.33
CA PHE A 171 -2.38 14.49 1.75
C PHE A 171 -1.78 13.35 2.57
N ARG A 172 -0.66 13.59 3.20
CA ARG A 172 -0.14 12.68 4.22
C ARG A 172 -0.86 12.96 5.54
N VAL A 173 -1.52 11.95 6.09
CA VAL A 173 -2.23 12.04 7.36
C VAL A 173 -1.34 11.50 8.46
N ILE A 174 -1.09 12.33 9.48
CA ILE A 174 -0.26 12.03 10.64
C ILE A 174 -1.05 12.34 11.91
N GLU A 175 -0.69 11.72 13.03
CA GLU A 175 -1.27 12.06 14.31
C GLU A 175 -0.94 13.52 14.69
N PRO A 176 -1.86 14.23 15.40
CA PRO A 176 -1.55 15.54 15.96
C PRO A 176 -0.29 15.46 16.85
N GLY A 177 0.70 16.33 16.59
CA GLY A 177 1.96 16.36 17.32
C GLY A 177 3.06 15.44 16.79
N ALA A 178 2.82 14.62 15.76
CA ALA A 178 3.87 13.90 15.08
C ALA A 178 4.76 14.85 14.29
N PHE A 179 6.09 14.65 14.37
CA PHE A 179 7.03 15.44 13.56
C PHE A 179 6.91 15.06 12.08
N ILE A 180 6.93 16.09 11.25
CA ILE A 180 6.91 15.97 9.78
C ILE A 180 8.32 15.73 9.26
#